data_c440fb52e331e505933010fd623c5faf
#
_entry.id   c440fb52e331e505933010fd623c5faf
#
_cell.length_a   1.000
_cell.length_b   1.000
_cell.length_c   1.000
_cell.angle_alpha   90.00
_cell.angle_beta   90.00
_cell.angle_gamma   90.00
#
_symmetry.space_group_name_H-M   'P 1'
#
loop_
_entity.id
_entity.type
_entity.pdbx_description
1 polymer ?
#
loop_
_entity_poly.entity_id
_entity_poly.type
_entity_poly.pdbx_seq_one_letter_code
_entity_poly.pdbx_strand_id
1 'polypeptide(L)'
;MAHDAGAFQLEVGVFPIQRMTFASETRYQSGSLSIDRAALLAAIAEPRVIADLEIYLAHPGESCRLVHVLDTVAPMAKVQGRSTVYPGFFGTTMPAGDGRNHLLGGAAVIVCATFPDPTSGALSPVEATIDMSGPAAPYCACSDTVNVVLVCHPAPGVSNADFDAALHRAKLKAAVYLARATAALTPPTVETYELSPVDPDLPRVVYVDQLHQQGLMAQTFLYGKHTQGLEPTLLHPNEMLDGALVNGNYRAPARAATYGHTHNFMVQELYRRHGQDVNFLGVVVGRGWQDSQVLKERQGWMMARMARLLGAQVAVMSADVGGTGGNNTIDFMQTIKACEQMGIQTVAVMQESGNPDGSDPTVVDFVPEANALISVGGIGWHTPAAPPVQRVIGGATVQPSIAEEPRDASGPLEVECWYGAIWKRAELGLSAVDA
;
A
#
# COMPACT_ATOMS: atom_id res chain seq x y z
N MET A 1 -34.38 -6.53 18.84
CA MET A 1 -33.14 -7.33 18.88
C MET A 1 -32.04 -6.38 19.33
N ALA A 2 -31.55 -6.51 20.53
CA ALA A 2 -30.41 -5.77 21.01
C ALA A 2 -29.22 -6.24 20.15
N HIS A 3 -28.68 -5.37 19.32
CA HIS A 3 -27.38 -5.59 18.74
C HIS A 3 -26.40 -5.55 19.91
N ASP A 4 -25.85 -6.70 20.20
CA ASP A 4 -24.68 -6.82 21.05
C ASP A 4 -23.62 -5.97 20.34
N ALA A 5 -23.32 -4.81 20.91
CA ALA A 5 -22.22 -3.97 20.51
C ALA A 5 -20.93 -4.63 21.05
N GLY A 6 -20.72 -5.89 20.68
CA GLY A 6 -19.46 -6.58 20.87
C GLY A 6 -18.36 -5.71 20.26
N ALA A 7 -17.26 -5.58 20.96
CA ALA A 7 -16.11 -4.82 20.51
C ALA A 7 -15.82 -5.10 19.03
N PHE A 8 -15.60 -4.03 18.24
CA PHE A 8 -15.26 -4.14 16.83
C PHE A 8 -13.82 -4.66 16.75
N GLN A 9 -13.69 -5.98 16.72
CA GLN A 9 -12.43 -6.71 16.85
C GLN A 9 -12.09 -7.43 15.57
N LEU A 10 -10.85 -7.26 15.13
CA LEU A 10 -10.26 -8.00 14.04
C LEU A 10 -9.14 -8.90 14.57
N GLU A 11 -9.21 -10.17 14.27
CA GLU A 11 -8.14 -11.13 14.49
C GLU A 11 -7.44 -11.46 13.17
N VAL A 12 -6.12 -11.51 13.20
CA VAL A 12 -5.28 -11.93 12.07
C VAL A 12 -4.49 -13.16 12.49
N GLY A 13 -4.90 -14.32 11.98
CA GLY A 13 -4.18 -15.58 12.16
C GLY A 13 -3.04 -15.68 11.16
N VAL A 14 -1.80 -15.58 11.62
CA VAL A 14 -0.60 -15.57 10.78
C VAL A 14 -0.05 -16.96 10.57
N PHE A 15 0.10 -17.35 9.31
CA PHE A 15 0.75 -18.59 8.87
C PHE A 15 2.08 -18.22 8.18
N PRO A 16 3.24 -18.43 8.81
CA PRO A 16 4.52 -18.04 8.25
C PRO A 16 4.83 -18.82 6.97
N ILE A 17 5.34 -18.14 5.95
CA ILE A 17 5.79 -18.74 4.69
C ILE A 17 7.32 -18.61 4.61
N GLN A 18 7.98 -19.74 4.48
CA GLN A 18 9.42 -19.87 4.26
C GLN A 18 9.74 -20.32 2.84
N ARG A 19 8.80 -21.04 2.23
CA ARG A 19 8.99 -21.64 0.90
C ARG A 19 7.67 -21.78 0.16
N MET A 20 7.70 -21.55 -1.15
CA MET A 20 6.62 -21.91 -2.07
C MET A 20 7.14 -22.80 -3.20
N THR A 21 6.31 -23.75 -3.67
CA THR A 21 6.63 -24.64 -4.79
C THR A 21 5.38 -24.91 -5.60
N PHE A 22 5.51 -25.16 -6.90
CA PHE A 22 4.40 -25.69 -7.70
C PHE A 22 4.25 -27.20 -7.48
N ALA A 23 3.01 -27.65 -7.35
CA ALA A 23 2.64 -29.05 -7.13
C ALA A 23 1.26 -29.34 -7.75
N SER A 24 0.74 -30.55 -7.57
CA SER A 24 -0.58 -30.97 -8.05
C SER A 24 -1.75 -30.52 -7.18
N GLU A 25 -1.48 -29.97 -5.99
CA GLU A 25 -2.51 -29.41 -5.09
C GLU A 25 -2.00 -28.18 -4.37
N THR A 26 -2.95 -27.26 -4.02
CA THR A 26 -2.63 -26.10 -3.19
C THR A 26 -2.83 -26.45 -1.71
N ARG A 27 -1.72 -26.49 -0.93
CA ARG A 27 -1.72 -26.93 0.47
C ARG A 27 -0.64 -26.23 1.28
N TYR A 28 -1.00 -25.77 2.49
CA TYR A 28 -0.05 -25.28 3.48
C TYR A 28 0.38 -26.39 4.43
N GLN A 29 1.69 -26.48 4.71
CA GLN A 29 2.24 -27.39 5.71
C GLN A 29 3.52 -26.80 6.30
N SER A 30 3.51 -26.48 7.61
CA SER A 30 4.70 -26.10 8.38
C SER A 30 5.63 -25.08 7.69
N GLY A 31 5.10 -23.95 7.26
CA GLY A 31 5.86 -22.90 6.60
C GLY A 31 6.07 -23.08 5.08
N SER A 32 5.62 -24.19 4.52
CA SER A 32 5.68 -24.46 3.08
C SER A 32 4.29 -24.38 2.47
N LEU A 33 4.17 -23.68 1.33
CA LEU A 33 2.96 -23.65 0.50
C LEU A 33 3.25 -24.35 -0.82
N SER A 34 2.59 -25.50 -1.07
CA SER A 34 2.50 -26.05 -2.41
C SER A 34 1.35 -25.36 -3.15
N ILE A 35 1.49 -25.13 -4.46
CA ILE A 35 0.53 -24.42 -5.28
C ILE A 35 0.21 -25.22 -6.53
N ASP A 36 -1.06 -25.55 -6.73
CA ASP A 36 -1.55 -26.01 -8.02
C ASP A 36 -1.63 -24.81 -8.97
N ARG A 37 -0.62 -24.71 -9.85
CA ARG A 37 -0.51 -23.62 -10.82
C ARG A 37 -1.70 -23.55 -11.77
N ALA A 38 -2.21 -24.71 -12.21
CA ALA A 38 -3.32 -24.76 -13.14
C ALA A 38 -4.63 -24.31 -12.48
N ALA A 39 -4.88 -24.75 -11.25
CA ALA A 39 -6.05 -24.32 -10.48
C ALA A 39 -5.99 -22.83 -10.14
N LEU A 40 -4.82 -22.29 -9.77
CA LEU A 40 -4.65 -20.85 -9.54
C LEU A 40 -4.90 -20.05 -10.83
N LEU A 41 -4.31 -20.46 -11.97
CA LEU A 41 -4.58 -19.82 -13.26
C LEU A 41 -6.07 -19.81 -13.59
N ALA A 42 -6.76 -20.96 -13.44
CA ALA A 42 -8.20 -21.05 -13.69
C ALA A 42 -9.03 -20.12 -12.78
N ALA A 43 -8.61 -19.94 -11.54
CA ALA A 43 -9.31 -19.08 -10.57
C ALA A 43 -9.22 -17.58 -10.91
N ILE A 44 -8.15 -17.14 -11.59
CA ILE A 44 -7.87 -15.72 -11.84
C ILE A 44 -7.96 -15.33 -13.33
N ALA A 45 -8.15 -16.30 -14.24
CA ALA A 45 -8.15 -16.06 -15.67
C ALA A 45 -9.32 -15.18 -16.13
N GLU A 46 -9.00 -14.17 -16.93
CA GLU A 46 -9.95 -13.30 -17.64
C GLU A 46 -9.50 -13.15 -19.11
N PRO A 47 -9.58 -14.21 -19.94
CA PRO A 47 -8.91 -14.28 -21.26
C PRO A 47 -9.43 -13.27 -22.29
N ARG A 48 -10.59 -12.64 -22.04
CA ARG A 48 -11.10 -11.56 -22.89
C ARG A 48 -10.37 -10.22 -22.66
N VAL A 49 -9.70 -10.08 -21.53
CA VAL A 49 -9.01 -8.85 -21.11
C VAL A 49 -7.52 -9.07 -20.90
N ILE A 50 -7.16 -10.19 -20.28
CA ILE A 50 -5.77 -10.65 -20.09
C ILE A 50 -5.57 -11.83 -21.03
N ALA A 51 -4.95 -11.60 -22.19
CA ALA A 51 -4.80 -12.63 -23.22
C ALA A 51 -3.83 -13.73 -22.81
N ASP A 52 -2.76 -13.34 -22.09
CA ASP A 52 -1.77 -14.28 -21.56
C ASP A 52 -1.48 -13.93 -20.11
N LEU A 53 -1.46 -14.96 -19.26
CA LEU A 53 -1.26 -14.85 -17.82
C LEU A 53 -0.28 -15.94 -17.39
N GLU A 54 0.89 -15.49 -16.99
CA GLU A 54 1.92 -16.38 -16.48
C GLU A 54 2.06 -16.25 -14.97
N ILE A 55 2.40 -17.36 -14.29
CA ILE A 55 2.65 -17.36 -12.85
C ILE A 55 4.06 -17.88 -12.59
N TYR A 56 4.82 -17.12 -11.82
CA TYR A 56 6.17 -17.45 -11.39
C TYR A 56 6.28 -17.43 -9.87
N LEU A 57 7.35 -18.02 -9.35
CA LEU A 57 7.77 -17.89 -7.95
C LEU A 57 9.11 -17.15 -7.91
N ALA A 58 9.26 -16.26 -6.94
CA ALA A 58 10.51 -15.60 -6.63
C ALA A 58 10.77 -15.65 -5.12
N HIS A 59 11.97 -16.07 -4.73
CA HIS A 59 12.34 -16.25 -3.33
C HIS A 59 13.41 -15.23 -2.91
N PRO A 60 13.44 -14.83 -1.64
CA PRO A 60 14.51 -13.99 -1.12
C PRO A 60 15.89 -14.57 -1.41
N GLY A 61 16.82 -13.72 -1.84
CA GLY A 61 18.20 -14.11 -2.17
C GLY A 61 18.38 -14.73 -3.55
N GLU A 62 17.34 -14.98 -4.34
CA GLU A 62 17.48 -15.41 -5.74
C GLU A 62 18.09 -14.31 -6.59
N SER A 63 18.99 -14.66 -7.52
CA SER A 63 19.48 -13.74 -8.57
C SER A 63 18.36 -13.53 -9.59
N CYS A 64 17.34 -12.79 -9.19
CA CYS A 64 16.10 -12.57 -9.93
C CYS A 64 15.66 -11.10 -9.80
N ARG A 65 15.17 -10.55 -10.90
CA ARG A 65 14.59 -9.20 -11.01
C ARG A 65 13.18 -9.29 -11.53
N LEU A 66 12.25 -8.61 -10.84
CA LEU A 66 10.88 -8.45 -11.27
C LEU A 66 10.73 -7.07 -11.89
N VAL A 67 10.18 -7.00 -13.09
CA VAL A 67 10.10 -5.77 -13.89
C VAL A 67 8.66 -5.49 -14.28
N HIS A 68 8.34 -4.20 -14.41
CA HIS A 68 6.97 -3.72 -14.61
C HIS A 68 6.04 -4.07 -13.44
N VAL A 69 6.58 -3.99 -12.21
CA VAL A 69 5.80 -4.21 -10.99
C VAL A 69 4.82 -3.05 -10.82
N LEU A 70 3.53 -3.38 -10.78
CA LEU A 70 2.46 -2.40 -10.62
C LEU A 70 1.91 -2.37 -9.18
N ASP A 71 1.74 -3.55 -8.56
CA ASP A 71 1.22 -3.63 -7.19
C ASP A 71 1.63 -4.93 -6.50
N THR A 72 1.61 -4.89 -5.18
CA THR A 72 1.81 -6.06 -4.31
C THR A 72 0.63 -6.21 -3.36
N VAL A 73 0.26 -7.45 -3.07
CA VAL A 73 -0.90 -7.79 -2.24
C VAL A 73 -0.50 -8.86 -1.21
N ALA A 74 -0.86 -8.65 0.04
CA ALA A 74 -0.71 -9.69 1.06
C ALA A 74 -1.71 -10.84 0.82
N PRO A 75 -1.26 -12.10 0.77
CA PRO A 75 -2.17 -13.21 0.66
C PRO A 75 -2.97 -13.38 1.96
N MET A 76 -4.24 -12.94 1.93
CA MET A 76 -5.14 -12.90 3.07
C MET A 76 -6.54 -13.38 2.68
N ALA A 77 -7.21 -14.11 3.58
CA ALA A 77 -8.57 -14.57 3.39
C ALA A 77 -9.39 -14.47 4.69
N LYS A 78 -10.62 -13.98 4.59
CA LYS A 78 -11.57 -13.99 5.70
C LYS A 78 -12.03 -15.43 5.96
N VAL A 79 -11.86 -15.89 7.19
CA VAL A 79 -12.31 -17.23 7.64
C VAL A 79 -13.47 -17.13 8.64
N GLN A 80 -13.66 -15.99 9.27
CA GLN A 80 -14.78 -15.71 10.16
C GLN A 80 -15.10 -14.20 10.11
N GLY A 81 -16.38 -13.84 10.10
CA GLY A 81 -16.83 -12.44 10.07
C GLY A 81 -17.99 -12.23 9.09
N ARG A 82 -18.46 -10.99 8.96
CA ARG A 82 -19.60 -10.62 8.12
C ARG A 82 -19.19 -10.11 6.73
N SER A 83 -18.01 -9.53 6.64
CA SER A 83 -17.45 -9.00 5.41
C SER A 83 -16.51 -10.01 4.73
N THR A 84 -15.99 -9.64 3.57
CA THR A 84 -14.87 -10.30 2.91
C THR A 84 -13.62 -9.44 3.07
N VAL A 85 -12.43 -10.00 2.91
CA VAL A 85 -11.24 -9.17 2.65
C VAL A 85 -11.40 -8.45 1.31
N TYR A 86 -10.82 -7.29 1.17
CA TYR A 86 -10.94 -6.44 -0.04
C TYR A 86 -12.40 -6.16 -0.42
N PRO A 87 -13.22 -5.63 0.52
CA PRO A 87 -14.64 -5.38 0.28
C PRO A 87 -14.86 -4.43 -0.88
N GLY A 88 -15.92 -4.68 -1.65
CA GLY A 88 -16.23 -3.95 -2.86
C GLY A 88 -15.54 -4.50 -4.12
N PHE A 89 -14.41 -5.19 -3.99
CA PHE A 89 -13.86 -6.05 -5.04
C PHE A 89 -14.45 -7.46 -4.94
N PHE A 90 -14.70 -7.92 -3.71
CA PHE A 90 -15.40 -9.19 -3.44
C PHE A 90 -16.63 -8.94 -2.58
N GLY A 91 -17.74 -9.55 -2.98
CA GLY A 91 -19.00 -9.48 -2.25
C GLY A 91 -19.62 -8.08 -2.21
N THR A 92 -20.46 -7.87 -1.22
CA THR A 92 -21.12 -6.59 -0.96
C THR A 92 -20.15 -5.63 -0.25
N THR A 93 -20.39 -4.32 -0.40
CA THR A 93 -19.66 -3.25 0.31
C THR A 93 -20.10 -3.16 1.79
N MET A 94 -20.01 -4.26 2.53
CA MET A 94 -20.22 -4.26 3.97
C MET A 94 -19.01 -3.69 4.69
N PRO A 95 -19.19 -2.96 5.79
CA PRO A 95 -18.06 -2.50 6.60
C PRO A 95 -17.15 -3.68 6.97
N ALA A 96 -15.85 -3.52 6.69
CA ALA A 96 -14.81 -4.48 7.02
C ALA A 96 -14.23 -4.22 8.41
N GLY A 97 -13.36 -5.09 8.89
CA GLY A 97 -12.61 -4.88 10.12
C GLY A 97 -13.09 -5.67 11.32
N ASP A 98 -13.95 -6.68 11.10
CA ASP A 98 -14.38 -7.61 12.14
C ASP A 98 -14.02 -9.06 11.81
N GLY A 99 -14.10 -9.94 12.82
CA GLY A 99 -13.92 -11.37 12.66
C GLY A 99 -12.46 -11.79 12.54
N ARG A 100 -12.18 -12.84 11.74
CA ARG A 100 -10.84 -13.39 11.62
C ARG A 100 -10.40 -13.51 10.16
N ASN A 101 -9.21 -13.02 9.88
CA ASN A 101 -8.46 -13.28 8.65
C ASN A 101 -7.38 -14.33 8.89
N HIS A 102 -7.07 -15.12 7.87
CA HIS A 102 -5.83 -15.86 7.79
C HIS A 102 -4.90 -15.16 6.81
N LEU A 103 -3.68 -14.87 7.25
CA LEU A 103 -2.63 -14.20 6.51
C LEU A 103 -1.45 -15.17 6.30
N LEU A 104 -0.94 -15.26 5.08
CA LEU A 104 0.33 -15.93 4.79
C LEU A 104 1.48 -14.94 5.03
N GLY A 105 1.99 -14.93 6.27
CA GLY A 105 3.07 -14.02 6.68
C GLY A 105 4.38 -14.30 5.97
N GLY A 106 5.09 -13.27 5.51
CA GLY A 106 6.32 -13.40 4.72
C GLY A 106 6.09 -13.81 3.27
N ALA A 107 4.86 -13.61 2.75
CA ALA A 107 4.50 -13.86 1.36
C ALA A 107 3.84 -12.65 0.71
N ALA A 108 3.99 -12.52 -0.62
CA ALA A 108 3.26 -11.53 -1.40
C ALA A 108 2.80 -12.08 -2.75
N VAL A 109 1.69 -11.54 -3.27
CA VAL A 109 1.31 -11.65 -4.67
C VAL A 109 1.74 -10.35 -5.35
N ILE A 110 2.53 -10.47 -6.40
CA ILE A 110 3.06 -9.35 -7.19
C ILE A 110 2.42 -9.39 -8.57
N VAL A 111 1.93 -8.25 -9.04
CA VAL A 111 1.45 -8.13 -10.42
C VAL A 111 2.44 -7.32 -11.25
N CYS A 112 2.87 -7.91 -12.36
CA CYS A 112 3.70 -7.30 -13.38
C CYS A 112 2.90 -7.18 -14.67
N ALA A 113 2.84 -5.99 -15.25
CA ALA A 113 2.18 -5.77 -16.53
C ALA A 113 2.61 -4.44 -17.16
N THR A 114 2.47 -4.37 -18.49
CA THR A 114 2.54 -3.11 -19.24
C THR A 114 1.14 -2.79 -19.77
N PHE A 115 0.68 -1.56 -19.60
CA PHE A 115 -0.64 -1.13 -20.06
C PHE A 115 -0.73 -1.10 -21.59
N PRO A 116 -1.92 -1.38 -22.17
CA PRO A 116 -2.15 -1.35 -23.63
C PRO A 116 -1.76 -0.03 -24.30
N ASP A 117 -2.04 1.08 -23.61
CA ASP A 117 -1.64 2.42 -24.02
C ASP A 117 -0.95 3.14 -22.85
N PRO A 118 0.38 3.01 -22.72
CA PRO A 118 1.12 3.64 -21.63
C PRO A 118 1.21 5.17 -21.76
N THR A 119 0.83 5.72 -22.90
CA THR A 119 0.83 7.19 -23.14
C THR A 119 -0.53 7.85 -22.88
N SER A 120 -1.55 7.05 -22.63
CA SER A 120 -2.92 7.51 -22.38
C SER A 120 -3.06 8.11 -20.98
N GLY A 121 -3.42 9.38 -20.93
CA GLY A 121 -3.68 10.09 -19.70
C GLY A 121 -2.60 11.11 -19.34
N ALA A 122 -2.85 11.91 -18.31
CA ALA A 122 -1.94 12.96 -17.86
C ALA A 122 -0.63 12.42 -17.28
N LEU A 123 -0.57 11.12 -16.98
CA LEU A 123 0.55 10.49 -16.28
C LEU A 123 0.72 9.06 -16.79
N SER A 124 1.80 8.80 -17.50
CA SER A 124 2.23 7.44 -17.82
C SER A 124 2.53 6.68 -16.53
N PRO A 125 2.18 5.39 -16.42
CA PRO A 125 2.59 4.56 -15.29
C PRO A 125 4.12 4.49 -15.23
N VAL A 126 4.68 4.60 -14.03
CA VAL A 126 6.09 4.35 -13.76
C VAL A 126 6.20 2.92 -13.27
N GLU A 127 6.61 2.05 -14.15
CA GLU A 127 6.72 0.62 -13.87
C GLU A 127 7.97 0.37 -13.00
N ALA A 128 7.76 -0.08 -11.78
CA ALA A 128 8.84 -0.29 -10.82
C ALA A 128 9.50 -1.66 -10.93
N THR A 129 10.63 -1.75 -10.27
CA THR A 129 11.49 -2.94 -10.25
C THR A 129 11.65 -3.47 -8.83
N ILE A 130 11.72 -4.79 -8.68
CA ILE A 130 12.12 -5.46 -7.45
C ILE A 130 13.32 -6.36 -7.75
N ASP A 131 14.46 -6.12 -7.09
CA ASP A 131 15.57 -7.08 -7.04
C ASP A 131 15.41 -7.98 -5.83
N MET A 132 15.44 -9.30 -6.05
CA MET A 132 15.31 -10.29 -4.98
C MET A 132 16.65 -10.54 -4.24
N SER A 133 17.77 -9.99 -4.76
CA SER A 133 19.10 -10.09 -4.18
C SER A 133 20.01 -8.96 -4.65
N GLY A 134 21.19 -8.84 -4.05
CA GLY A 134 22.19 -7.85 -4.41
C GLY A 134 21.97 -6.48 -3.76
N PRO A 135 22.72 -5.45 -4.19
CA PRO A 135 22.78 -4.15 -3.52
C PRO A 135 21.50 -3.33 -3.60
N ALA A 136 20.62 -3.61 -4.57
CA ALA A 136 19.33 -2.91 -4.70
C ALA A 136 18.20 -3.56 -3.88
N ALA A 137 18.33 -4.84 -3.50
CA ALA A 137 17.29 -5.57 -2.76
C ALA A 137 16.82 -4.86 -1.46
N PRO A 138 17.70 -4.26 -0.64
CA PRO A 138 17.28 -3.55 0.58
C PRO A 138 16.36 -2.35 0.32
N TYR A 139 16.37 -1.80 -0.88
CA TYR A 139 15.48 -0.70 -1.27
C TYR A 139 14.11 -1.19 -1.76
N CYS A 140 13.99 -2.48 -2.10
CA CYS A 140 12.78 -3.05 -2.68
C CYS A 140 11.86 -3.60 -1.59
N ALA A 141 10.60 -3.16 -1.57
CA ALA A 141 9.57 -3.87 -0.82
C ALA A 141 9.39 -5.27 -1.40
N CYS A 142 9.09 -6.24 -0.54
CA CYS A 142 8.89 -7.64 -0.91
C CYS A 142 10.11 -8.35 -1.52
N SER A 143 11.33 -7.80 -1.36
CA SER A 143 12.56 -8.53 -1.69
C SER A 143 12.89 -9.63 -0.67
N ASP A 144 12.36 -9.51 0.53
CA ASP A 144 12.48 -10.41 1.68
C ASP A 144 11.29 -11.37 1.85
N THR A 145 10.27 -11.26 1.00
CA THR A 145 9.10 -12.17 0.98
C THR A 145 9.23 -13.25 -0.09
N VAL A 146 8.52 -14.37 0.12
CA VAL A 146 8.33 -15.41 -0.91
C VAL A 146 7.17 -15.00 -1.80
N ASN A 147 7.42 -14.79 -3.09
CA ASN A 147 6.50 -14.10 -3.97
C ASN A 147 5.87 -15.02 -5.02
N VAL A 148 4.55 -14.89 -5.19
CA VAL A 148 3.84 -15.36 -6.37
C VAL A 148 3.72 -14.18 -7.33
N VAL A 149 4.36 -14.28 -8.50
CA VAL A 149 4.43 -13.21 -9.49
C VAL A 149 3.49 -13.52 -10.64
N LEU A 150 2.52 -12.64 -10.86
CA LEU A 150 1.57 -12.68 -11.96
C LEU A 150 2.08 -11.77 -13.08
N VAL A 151 2.41 -12.32 -14.23
CA VAL A 151 2.74 -11.54 -15.44
C VAL A 151 1.53 -11.52 -16.34
N CYS A 152 0.95 -10.34 -16.56
CA CYS A 152 -0.31 -10.15 -17.26
C CYS A 152 -0.09 -9.38 -18.56
N HIS A 153 -0.51 -9.98 -19.69
CA HIS A 153 -0.46 -9.35 -21.00
C HIS A 153 -1.87 -8.99 -21.48
N PRO A 154 -2.10 -7.72 -21.90
CA PRO A 154 -3.43 -7.29 -22.33
C PRO A 154 -3.88 -7.99 -23.62
N ALA A 155 -5.17 -8.23 -23.73
CA ALA A 155 -5.76 -8.68 -24.99
C ALA A 155 -5.76 -7.54 -26.02
N PRO A 156 -5.64 -7.87 -27.34
CA PRO A 156 -5.67 -6.84 -28.37
C PRO A 156 -6.93 -6.00 -28.32
N GLY A 157 -6.76 -4.66 -28.33
CA GLY A 157 -7.86 -3.69 -28.35
C GLY A 157 -8.57 -3.46 -27.01
N VAL A 158 -8.08 -4.05 -25.93
CA VAL A 158 -8.64 -3.77 -24.58
C VAL A 158 -8.26 -2.35 -24.14
N SER A 159 -9.16 -1.68 -23.42
CA SER A 159 -8.89 -0.36 -22.85
C SER A 159 -8.02 -0.45 -21.59
N ASN A 160 -7.27 0.62 -21.28
CA ASN A 160 -6.53 0.70 -20.01
C ASN A 160 -7.45 0.51 -18.79
N ALA A 161 -8.67 1.03 -18.83
CA ALA A 161 -9.62 0.92 -17.71
C ALA A 161 -10.09 -0.53 -17.50
N ASP A 162 -10.39 -1.27 -18.58
CA ASP A 162 -10.80 -2.68 -18.47
C ASP A 162 -9.63 -3.52 -18.00
N PHE A 163 -8.42 -3.24 -18.51
CA PHE A 163 -7.21 -3.94 -18.11
C PHE A 163 -6.86 -3.71 -16.64
N ASP A 164 -6.90 -2.46 -16.18
CA ASP A 164 -6.72 -2.08 -14.76
C ASP A 164 -7.71 -2.84 -13.85
N ALA A 165 -9.00 -2.83 -14.20
CA ALA A 165 -10.02 -3.56 -13.45
C ALA A 165 -9.75 -5.07 -13.41
N ALA A 166 -9.26 -5.66 -14.50
CA ALA A 166 -8.90 -7.09 -14.55
C ALA A 166 -7.66 -7.39 -13.71
N LEU A 167 -6.63 -6.54 -13.73
CA LEU A 167 -5.45 -6.65 -12.87
C LEU A 167 -5.82 -6.63 -11.39
N HIS A 168 -6.70 -5.72 -10.97
CA HIS A 168 -7.22 -5.69 -9.60
C HIS A 168 -7.89 -7.00 -9.22
N ARG A 169 -8.78 -7.52 -10.07
CA ARG A 169 -9.44 -8.79 -9.78
C ARG A 169 -8.47 -9.97 -9.74
N ALA A 170 -7.52 -10.04 -10.67
CA ALA A 170 -6.55 -11.14 -10.74
C ALA A 170 -5.66 -11.18 -9.48
N LYS A 171 -5.03 -10.05 -9.10
CA LYS A 171 -4.13 -10.00 -7.94
C LYS A 171 -4.84 -10.32 -6.62
N LEU A 172 -6.04 -9.74 -6.41
CA LEU A 172 -6.80 -9.95 -5.18
C LEU A 172 -7.38 -11.38 -5.10
N LYS A 173 -7.88 -11.95 -6.21
CA LYS A 173 -8.31 -13.34 -6.26
C LYS A 173 -7.16 -14.30 -5.99
N ALA A 174 -5.97 -14.05 -6.54
CA ALA A 174 -4.78 -14.85 -6.27
C ALA A 174 -4.42 -14.83 -4.79
N ALA A 175 -4.40 -13.65 -4.17
CA ALA A 175 -4.10 -13.48 -2.75
C ALA A 175 -5.08 -14.29 -1.87
N VAL A 176 -6.38 -14.16 -2.13
CA VAL A 176 -7.43 -14.90 -1.39
C VAL A 176 -7.32 -16.41 -1.66
N TYR A 177 -7.09 -16.83 -2.90
CA TYR A 177 -6.94 -18.23 -3.27
C TYR A 177 -5.82 -18.91 -2.47
N LEU A 178 -4.65 -18.28 -2.42
CA LEU A 178 -3.49 -18.82 -1.71
C LEU A 178 -3.75 -18.92 -0.21
N ALA A 179 -4.30 -17.88 0.40
CA ALA A 179 -4.58 -17.86 1.84
C ALA A 179 -5.67 -18.87 2.25
N ARG A 180 -6.61 -19.21 1.37
CA ARG A 180 -7.63 -20.23 1.63
C ARG A 180 -7.06 -21.63 1.87
N ALA A 181 -5.81 -21.90 1.48
CA ALA A 181 -5.13 -23.15 1.81
C ALA A 181 -4.99 -23.38 3.33
N THR A 182 -5.17 -22.33 4.13
CA THR A 182 -5.12 -22.38 5.60
C THR A 182 -6.49 -22.35 6.27
N ALA A 183 -7.59 -22.23 5.52
CA ALA A 183 -8.93 -21.93 6.06
C ALA A 183 -9.40 -22.91 7.16
N ALA A 184 -9.04 -24.18 7.06
CA ALA A 184 -9.41 -25.22 8.04
C ALA A 184 -8.33 -25.46 9.11
N LEU A 185 -7.24 -24.67 9.12
CA LEU A 185 -6.12 -24.86 10.03
C LEU A 185 -6.20 -23.88 11.21
N THR A 186 -5.60 -24.27 12.35
CA THR A 186 -5.39 -23.38 13.47
C THR A 186 -4.13 -22.55 13.23
N PRO A 187 -4.20 -21.20 13.29
CA PRO A 187 -3.03 -20.36 13.08
C PRO A 187 -2.01 -20.53 14.23
N PRO A 188 -0.73 -20.57 13.93
CA PRO A 188 0.31 -20.64 14.96
C PRO A 188 0.42 -19.36 15.79
N THR A 189 0.05 -18.23 15.22
CA THR A 189 0.02 -16.92 15.88
C THR A 189 -1.26 -16.18 15.51
N VAL A 190 -1.85 -15.48 16.49
CA VAL A 190 -3.01 -14.61 16.26
C VAL A 190 -2.67 -13.22 16.79
N GLU A 191 -2.81 -12.23 15.94
CA GLU A 191 -2.76 -10.82 16.29
C GLU A 191 -4.20 -10.32 16.46
N THR A 192 -4.45 -9.50 17.48
CA THR A 192 -5.77 -8.97 17.77
C THR A 192 -5.73 -7.44 17.73
N TYR A 193 -6.65 -6.85 16.98
CA TYR A 193 -6.77 -5.42 16.79
C TYR A 193 -8.15 -4.96 17.32
N GLU A 194 -8.11 -4.11 18.34
CA GLU A 194 -9.31 -3.60 19.03
C GLU A 194 -8.99 -2.24 19.65
N LEU A 195 -9.91 -1.28 19.52
CA LEU A 195 -9.88 -0.02 20.25
C LEU A 195 -10.67 -0.16 21.54
N SER A 196 -10.07 -0.79 22.55
CA SER A 196 -10.67 -0.92 23.88
C SER A 196 -10.64 0.42 24.64
N PRO A 197 -11.51 0.63 25.62
CA PRO A 197 -11.41 1.78 26.52
C PRO A 197 -10.06 1.77 27.26
N VAL A 198 -9.40 2.91 27.29
CA VAL A 198 -8.08 3.11 27.92
C VAL A 198 -8.14 4.28 28.89
N ASP A 199 -7.06 4.51 29.65
CA ASP A 199 -6.89 5.65 30.51
C ASP A 199 -7.21 6.96 29.77
N PRO A 200 -8.18 7.76 30.22
CA PRO A 200 -8.58 9.00 29.58
C PRO A 200 -7.50 10.09 29.60
N ASP A 201 -6.49 9.96 30.47
CA ASP A 201 -5.39 10.91 30.58
C ASP A 201 -4.29 10.68 29.54
N LEU A 202 -4.31 9.53 28.83
CA LEU A 202 -3.38 9.28 27.75
C LEU A 202 -3.57 10.26 26.57
N PRO A 203 -2.48 10.70 25.93
CA PRO A 203 -2.55 11.52 24.71
C PRO A 203 -3.46 10.91 23.66
N ARG A 204 -4.47 11.66 23.22
CA ARG A 204 -5.44 11.22 22.21
C ARG A 204 -4.91 11.47 20.81
N VAL A 205 -4.63 10.37 20.10
CA VAL A 205 -3.99 10.37 18.79
C VAL A 205 -4.94 9.88 17.72
N VAL A 206 -5.02 10.60 16.61
CA VAL A 206 -5.69 10.18 15.38
C VAL A 206 -4.65 9.96 14.28
N TYR A 207 -4.86 8.98 13.41
CA TYR A 207 -4.11 8.86 12.17
C TYR A 207 -4.86 9.58 11.05
N VAL A 208 -4.16 10.41 10.29
CA VAL A 208 -4.71 11.16 9.16
C VAL A 208 -3.98 10.71 7.90
N ASP A 209 -4.70 10.13 6.94
CA ASP A 209 -4.10 9.60 5.72
C ASP A 209 -4.68 10.27 4.47
N GLN A 210 -3.81 10.84 3.63
CA GLN A 210 -4.18 11.45 2.37
C GLN A 210 -3.98 10.45 1.24
N LEU A 211 -5.08 9.92 0.71
CA LEU A 211 -5.08 8.98 -0.40
C LEU A 211 -4.76 9.69 -1.72
N HIS A 212 -4.03 9.02 -2.61
CA HIS A 212 -3.73 9.58 -3.93
C HIS A 212 -4.89 9.42 -4.90
N GLN A 213 -5.21 10.50 -5.64
CA GLN A 213 -6.24 10.50 -6.66
C GLN A 213 -5.94 11.49 -7.76
N GLN A 214 -5.46 10.99 -8.90
CA GLN A 214 -5.14 11.80 -10.08
C GLN A 214 -5.76 11.22 -11.37
N GLY A 215 -6.64 10.24 -11.22
CA GLY A 215 -7.28 9.54 -12.32
C GLY A 215 -6.79 8.12 -12.51
N LEU A 216 -7.19 7.50 -13.61
CA LEU A 216 -6.82 6.12 -13.94
C LEU A 216 -5.30 5.92 -13.89
N MET A 217 -4.85 4.81 -13.33
CA MET A 217 -3.45 4.41 -13.09
C MET A 217 -2.72 5.29 -12.04
N ALA A 218 -3.40 6.23 -11.40
CA ALA A 218 -2.85 7.10 -10.37
C ALA A 218 -3.91 7.37 -9.27
N GLN A 219 -4.49 6.31 -8.72
CA GLN A 219 -5.62 6.41 -7.80
C GLN A 219 -5.60 5.32 -6.73
N THR A 220 -6.23 5.62 -5.60
CA THR A 220 -6.52 4.65 -4.54
C THR A 220 -8.00 4.31 -4.57
N PHE A 221 -8.35 3.07 -4.25
CA PHE A 221 -9.73 2.61 -4.12
C PHE A 221 -10.08 2.46 -2.64
N LEU A 222 -11.26 2.92 -2.27
CA LEU A 222 -11.87 2.67 -0.97
C LEU A 222 -13.16 1.87 -1.19
N TYR A 223 -13.26 0.70 -0.58
CA TYR A 223 -14.40 -0.21 -0.76
C TYR A 223 -14.70 -0.50 -2.25
N GLY A 224 -13.67 -0.72 -3.05
CA GLY A 224 -13.78 -1.01 -4.48
C GLY A 224 -14.20 0.16 -5.37
N LYS A 225 -14.33 1.36 -4.80
CA LYS A 225 -14.64 2.59 -5.54
C LYS A 225 -13.41 3.48 -5.60
N HIS A 226 -13.10 4.02 -6.77
CA HIS A 226 -12.07 5.05 -6.89
C HIS A 226 -12.42 6.28 -6.03
N THR A 227 -11.41 6.92 -5.48
CA THR A 227 -11.58 8.01 -4.51
C THR A 227 -11.79 9.39 -5.14
N GLN A 228 -12.10 9.49 -6.45
CA GLN A 228 -12.25 10.77 -7.17
C GLN A 228 -13.28 11.72 -6.55
N GLY A 229 -14.35 11.21 -6.02
CA GLY A 229 -15.40 12.00 -5.35
C GLY A 229 -15.37 11.86 -3.82
N LEU A 230 -14.28 11.36 -3.25
CA LEU A 230 -14.20 11.13 -1.82
C LEU A 230 -14.16 12.47 -1.07
N GLU A 231 -15.17 12.71 -0.24
CA GLU A 231 -15.12 13.69 0.84
C GLU A 231 -14.40 13.06 2.04
N PRO A 232 -13.75 13.85 2.91
CA PRO A 232 -13.13 13.32 4.12
C PRO A 232 -14.09 12.43 4.90
N THR A 233 -13.59 11.27 5.34
CA THR A 233 -14.38 10.29 6.07
C THR A 233 -13.58 9.66 7.21
N LEU A 234 -14.31 9.05 8.15
CA LEU A 234 -13.73 8.30 9.26
C LEU A 234 -13.73 6.81 8.91
N LEU A 235 -12.62 6.15 9.21
CA LEU A 235 -12.49 4.70 9.16
C LEU A 235 -12.13 4.17 10.56
N HIS A 236 -12.67 3.02 10.90
CA HIS A 236 -12.07 2.24 11.97
C HIS A 236 -10.72 1.69 11.46
N PRO A 237 -9.64 1.72 12.25
CA PRO A 237 -8.32 1.28 11.75
C PRO A 237 -8.32 -0.16 11.22
N ASN A 238 -9.16 -1.04 11.78
CA ASN A 238 -9.33 -2.41 11.29
C ASN A 238 -9.79 -2.49 9.84
N GLU A 239 -10.55 -1.50 9.34
CA GLU A 239 -11.00 -1.47 7.94
C GLU A 239 -9.81 -1.41 6.98
N MET A 240 -8.76 -0.65 7.32
CA MET A 240 -7.52 -0.61 6.53
C MET A 240 -6.83 -1.97 6.54
N LEU A 241 -6.66 -2.58 7.72
CA LEU A 241 -5.99 -3.88 7.87
C LEU A 241 -6.78 -5.03 7.21
N ASP A 242 -8.09 -4.85 7.00
CA ASP A 242 -8.99 -5.83 6.36
C ASP A 242 -9.15 -5.58 4.84
N GLY A 243 -8.39 -4.62 4.29
CA GLY A 243 -8.30 -4.38 2.85
C GLY A 243 -9.38 -3.46 2.28
N ALA A 244 -9.96 -2.56 3.07
CA ALA A 244 -10.87 -1.53 2.56
C ALA A 244 -10.17 -0.59 1.56
N LEU A 245 -8.84 -0.43 1.66
CA LEU A 245 -8.02 0.32 0.72
C LEU A 245 -7.26 -0.62 -0.22
N VAL A 246 -7.33 -0.32 -1.52
CA VAL A 246 -6.59 -1.04 -2.58
C VAL A 246 -5.90 -0.02 -3.46
N ASN A 247 -4.61 -0.25 -3.73
CA ASN A 247 -3.80 0.62 -4.54
C ASN A 247 -4.04 0.40 -6.05
N GLY A 248 -4.27 1.48 -6.78
CA GLY A 248 -4.26 1.57 -8.24
C GLY A 248 -3.36 2.72 -8.70
N ASN A 249 -2.43 3.16 -7.85
CA ASN A 249 -1.47 4.20 -8.16
C ASN A 249 -0.17 3.58 -8.67
N TYR A 250 -0.09 3.38 -9.97
CA TYR A 250 1.10 2.87 -10.65
C TYR A 250 2.06 3.99 -11.07
N ARG A 251 1.68 5.25 -10.83
CA ARG A 251 2.52 6.42 -11.08
C ARG A 251 3.63 6.58 -10.06
N ALA A 252 3.41 6.12 -8.82
CA ALA A 252 4.35 6.28 -7.72
C ALA A 252 4.54 4.94 -6.98
N PRO A 253 5.04 3.90 -7.66
CA PRO A 253 5.12 2.55 -7.11
C PRO A 253 6.13 2.44 -5.97
N ALA A 254 7.06 3.40 -5.85
CA ALA A 254 7.97 3.48 -4.69
C ALA A 254 7.26 3.90 -3.39
N ARG A 255 6.01 4.40 -3.43
CA ARG A 255 5.37 5.13 -2.34
C ARG A 255 4.13 4.47 -1.76
N ALA A 256 3.36 3.74 -2.56
CA ALA A 256 2.10 3.12 -2.13
C ALA A 256 1.87 1.77 -2.79
N ALA A 257 1.25 0.84 -2.06
CA ALA A 257 0.80 -0.44 -2.56
C ALA A 257 -0.35 -0.98 -1.72
N THR A 258 -1.10 -1.93 -2.26
CA THR A 258 -2.16 -2.62 -1.52
C THR A 258 -1.60 -3.34 -0.29
N TYR A 259 -0.43 -3.95 -0.39
CA TYR A 259 0.27 -4.57 0.75
C TYR A 259 0.50 -3.55 1.88
N GLY A 260 0.95 -2.33 1.55
CA GLY A 260 1.20 -1.27 2.53
C GLY A 260 -0.06 -0.70 3.18
N HIS A 261 -1.20 -0.77 2.53
CA HIS A 261 -2.47 -0.40 3.17
C HIS A 261 -2.93 -1.46 4.17
N THR A 262 -2.83 -2.75 3.83
CA THR A 262 -3.20 -3.84 4.76
C THR A 262 -2.18 -4.08 5.88
N HIS A 263 -0.93 -3.65 5.67
CA HIS A 263 0.16 -3.65 6.65
C HIS A 263 0.58 -2.22 6.99
N ASN A 264 -0.40 -1.33 7.16
CA ASN A 264 -0.12 0.07 7.43
C ASN A 264 0.64 0.21 8.75
N PHE A 265 1.91 0.57 8.64
CA PHE A 265 2.82 0.68 9.77
C PHE A 265 2.32 1.64 10.85
N MET A 266 1.76 2.80 10.45
CA MET A 266 1.25 3.78 11.41
C MET A 266 0.08 3.20 12.21
N VAL A 267 -0.83 2.50 11.55
CA VAL A 267 -1.97 1.85 12.21
C VAL A 267 -1.50 0.77 13.16
N GLN A 268 -0.59 -0.11 12.72
CA GLN A 268 -0.07 -1.20 13.55
C GLN A 268 0.71 -0.66 14.77
N GLU A 269 1.54 0.36 14.58
CA GLU A 269 2.29 0.98 15.66
C GLU A 269 1.38 1.71 16.66
N LEU A 270 0.38 2.44 16.17
CA LEU A 270 -0.60 3.09 17.03
C LEU A 270 -1.44 2.07 17.82
N TYR A 271 -1.78 0.92 17.25
CA TYR A 271 -2.40 -0.18 18.00
C TYR A 271 -1.48 -0.75 19.07
N ARG A 272 -0.20 -0.98 18.73
CA ARG A 272 0.79 -1.48 19.68
C ARG A 272 0.96 -0.56 20.88
N ARG A 273 0.82 0.74 20.69
CA ARG A 273 0.93 1.78 21.73
C ARG A 273 -0.39 2.12 22.42
N HIS A 274 -1.52 1.72 21.85
CA HIS A 274 -2.84 2.00 22.40
C HIS A 274 -2.99 1.40 23.81
N GLY A 275 -3.37 2.25 24.78
CA GLY A 275 -3.48 1.87 26.18
C GLY A 275 -2.17 1.77 26.96
N GLN A 276 -1.01 1.95 26.27
CA GLN A 276 0.30 2.03 26.92
C GLN A 276 0.72 3.49 27.15
N ASP A 277 0.84 4.24 26.09
CA ASP A 277 1.30 5.63 26.10
C ASP A 277 0.49 6.57 25.19
N VAL A 278 -0.44 6.02 24.41
CA VAL A 278 -1.40 6.78 23.61
C VAL A 278 -2.80 6.17 23.68
N ASN A 279 -3.79 7.02 23.45
CA ASN A 279 -5.16 6.63 23.17
C ASN A 279 -5.42 6.81 21.66
N PHE A 280 -5.32 5.73 20.88
CA PHE A 280 -5.58 5.75 19.44
C PHE A 280 -7.07 5.84 19.18
N LEU A 281 -7.53 6.87 18.47
CA LEU A 281 -8.94 7.19 18.29
C LEU A 281 -9.55 6.64 17.00
N GLY A 282 -8.74 6.41 15.97
CA GLY A 282 -9.21 6.02 14.65
C GLY A 282 -8.47 6.70 13.52
N VAL A 283 -8.99 6.60 12.30
CA VAL A 283 -8.36 7.11 11.08
C VAL A 283 -9.29 8.09 10.39
N VAL A 284 -8.73 9.24 10.00
CA VAL A 284 -9.37 10.20 9.09
C VAL A 284 -8.73 10.06 7.73
N VAL A 285 -9.51 9.76 6.69
CA VAL A 285 -9.00 9.69 5.31
C VAL A 285 -9.61 10.79 4.46
N GLY A 286 -8.80 11.34 3.57
CA GLY A 286 -9.22 12.27 2.53
C GLY A 286 -8.44 12.01 1.26
N ARG A 287 -8.84 12.61 0.14
CA ARG A 287 -8.09 12.47 -1.12
C ARG A 287 -7.16 13.66 -1.33
N GLY A 288 -5.99 13.43 -1.88
CA GLY A 288 -5.15 14.46 -2.47
C GLY A 288 -5.61 14.84 -3.89
N TRP A 289 -4.91 15.79 -4.49
CA TRP A 289 -5.15 16.28 -5.84
C TRP A 289 -6.50 16.97 -6.02
N GLN A 290 -6.78 17.92 -5.15
CA GLN A 290 -7.95 18.79 -5.29
C GLN A 290 -7.77 19.81 -6.44
N ASP A 291 -8.86 20.13 -7.13
CA ASP A 291 -8.84 20.91 -8.37
C ASP A 291 -8.61 22.42 -8.17
N SER A 292 -8.76 22.93 -6.95
CA SER A 292 -8.58 24.34 -6.63
C SER A 292 -8.12 24.56 -5.20
N GLN A 293 -7.53 25.73 -4.94
CA GLN A 293 -7.06 26.11 -3.60
C GLN A 293 -8.20 26.09 -2.57
N VAL A 294 -9.39 26.55 -2.94
CA VAL A 294 -10.57 26.52 -2.05
C VAL A 294 -10.95 25.10 -1.66
N LEU A 295 -10.86 24.14 -2.58
CA LEU A 295 -11.17 22.73 -2.29
C LEU A 295 -10.09 22.10 -1.41
N LYS A 296 -8.81 22.47 -1.59
CA LYS A 296 -7.70 22.03 -0.72
C LYS A 296 -7.91 22.49 0.71
N GLU A 297 -8.17 23.78 0.90
CA GLU A 297 -8.43 24.38 2.21
C GLU A 297 -9.68 23.77 2.87
N ARG A 298 -10.77 23.61 2.08
CA ARG A 298 -12.01 22.98 2.56
C ARG A 298 -11.76 21.55 3.04
N GLN A 299 -11.02 20.75 2.27
CA GLN A 299 -10.72 19.37 2.65
C GLN A 299 -9.86 19.32 3.93
N GLY A 300 -8.78 20.09 3.97
CA GLY A 300 -7.92 20.15 5.16
C GLY A 300 -8.72 20.55 6.40
N TRP A 301 -9.57 21.56 6.27
CA TRP A 301 -10.46 22.00 7.35
C TRP A 301 -11.46 20.90 7.78
N MET A 302 -12.03 20.14 6.84
CA MET A 302 -12.95 19.03 7.15
C MET A 302 -12.22 17.89 7.87
N MET A 303 -11.03 17.49 7.41
CA MET A 303 -10.23 16.45 8.06
C MET A 303 -9.85 16.86 9.50
N ALA A 304 -9.37 18.08 9.69
CA ALA A 304 -9.05 18.63 11.01
C ALA A 304 -10.28 18.68 11.94
N ARG A 305 -11.45 19.06 11.39
CA ARG A 305 -12.70 19.07 12.15
C ARG A 305 -13.12 17.65 12.59
N MET A 306 -12.96 16.64 11.74
CA MET A 306 -13.23 15.26 12.11
C MET A 306 -12.29 14.79 13.23
N ALA A 307 -10.99 15.06 13.12
CA ALA A 307 -10.02 14.79 14.17
C ALA A 307 -10.41 15.47 15.50
N ARG A 308 -10.84 16.74 15.43
CA ARG A 308 -11.29 17.49 16.60
C ARG A 308 -12.56 16.91 17.22
N LEU A 309 -13.52 16.47 16.41
CA LEU A 309 -14.75 15.83 16.87
C LEU A 309 -14.49 14.49 17.58
N LEU A 310 -13.47 13.75 17.16
CA LEU A 310 -12.96 12.57 17.86
C LEU A 310 -12.27 12.92 19.18
N GLY A 311 -11.96 14.18 19.42
CA GLY A 311 -11.25 14.65 20.62
C GLY A 311 -9.72 14.54 20.51
N ALA A 312 -9.17 14.45 19.30
CA ALA A 312 -7.74 14.34 19.07
C ALA A 312 -6.97 15.55 19.61
N GLN A 313 -5.82 15.28 20.19
CA GLN A 313 -4.81 16.25 20.62
C GLN A 313 -3.61 16.23 19.67
N VAL A 314 -3.35 15.07 19.07
CA VAL A 314 -2.25 14.83 18.13
C VAL A 314 -2.78 14.15 16.90
N ALA A 315 -2.32 14.55 15.73
CA ALA A 315 -2.53 13.88 14.45
C ALA A 315 -1.18 13.39 13.90
N VAL A 316 -1.02 12.06 13.83
CA VAL A 316 0.04 11.46 13.03
C VAL A 316 -0.48 11.43 11.60
N MET A 317 0.27 11.99 10.66
CA MET A 317 -0.22 12.25 9.31
C MET A 317 0.66 11.61 8.26
N SER A 318 0.08 11.09 7.20
CA SER A 318 0.81 10.64 6.03
C SER A 318 0.02 10.89 4.73
N ALA A 319 0.72 10.79 3.60
CA ALA A 319 0.11 10.82 2.29
C ALA A 319 0.67 9.70 1.42
N ASP A 320 -0.16 9.10 0.55
CA ASP A 320 0.31 8.12 -0.44
C ASP A 320 1.37 8.75 -1.37
N VAL A 321 1.15 10.01 -1.73
CA VAL A 321 2.09 10.82 -2.51
C VAL A 321 2.12 12.22 -1.88
N GLY A 322 3.30 12.68 -1.49
CA GLY A 322 3.46 14.00 -0.85
C GLY A 322 4.92 14.37 -0.68
N GLY A 323 5.20 15.61 -0.32
CA GLY A 323 6.55 16.13 -0.09
C GLY A 323 7.28 16.62 -1.33
N THR A 324 6.90 16.17 -2.49
CA THR A 324 7.61 16.38 -3.76
C THR A 324 7.07 17.56 -4.58
N GLY A 325 6.32 18.44 -3.96
CA GLY A 325 5.67 19.58 -4.63
C GLY A 325 4.38 19.23 -5.36
N GLY A 326 3.74 20.26 -5.89
CA GLY A 326 2.51 20.14 -6.64
C GLY A 326 1.27 19.88 -5.78
N ASN A 327 0.19 19.54 -6.45
CA ASN A 327 -1.16 19.53 -5.86
C ASN A 327 -1.28 18.69 -4.58
N ASN A 328 -0.72 17.49 -4.56
CA ASN A 328 -0.81 16.62 -3.37
C ASN A 328 -0.12 17.20 -2.14
N THR A 329 1.05 17.82 -2.32
CA THR A 329 1.78 18.44 -1.21
C THR A 329 1.01 19.62 -0.65
N ILE A 330 0.44 20.46 -1.52
CA ILE A 330 -0.38 21.60 -1.10
C ILE A 330 -1.61 21.10 -0.32
N ASP A 331 -2.31 20.08 -0.80
CA ASP A 331 -3.45 19.48 -0.08
C ASP A 331 -3.05 19.02 1.33
N PHE A 332 -1.90 18.34 1.42
CA PHE A 332 -1.37 17.82 2.68
C PHE A 332 -1.00 18.94 3.65
N MET A 333 -0.29 19.97 3.16
CA MET A 333 0.06 21.16 3.94
C MET A 333 -1.17 21.95 4.43
N GLN A 334 -2.23 22.04 3.63
CA GLN A 334 -3.49 22.65 4.08
C GLN A 334 -4.15 21.84 5.21
N THR A 335 -3.99 20.52 5.21
CA THR A 335 -4.51 19.67 6.29
C THR A 335 -3.70 19.85 7.57
N ILE A 336 -2.36 19.91 7.49
CA ILE A 336 -1.47 20.22 8.63
C ILE A 336 -1.88 21.57 9.23
N LYS A 337 -1.92 22.62 8.39
CA LYS A 337 -2.30 23.97 8.80
C LYS A 337 -3.64 23.99 9.53
N ALA A 338 -4.65 23.31 8.99
CA ALA A 338 -5.98 23.30 9.60
C ALA A 338 -5.99 22.56 10.96
N CYS A 339 -5.23 21.46 11.10
CA CYS A 339 -5.09 20.76 12.38
C CYS A 339 -4.44 21.64 13.43
N GLU A 340 -3.31 22.25 13.13
CA GLU A 340 -2.58 23.14 14.04
C GLU A 340 -3.42 24.36 14.46
N GLN A 341 -4.15 24.97 13.52
CA GLN A 341 -5.06 26.07 13.81
C GLN A 341 -6.24 25.68 14.71
N MET A 342 -6.61 24.39 14.71
CA MET A 342 -7.62 23.82 15.63
C MET A 342 -7.03 23.34 16.96
N GLY A 343 -5.73 23.54 17.19
CA GLY A 343 -5.04 23.11 18.42
C GLY A 343 -4.77 21.60 18.47
N ILE A 344 -4.67 20.94 17.31
CA ILE A 344 -4.23 19.56 17.17
C ILE A 344 -2.79 19.57 16.67
N GLN A 345 -1.85 19.11 17.50
CA GLN A 345 -0.45 19.00 17.11
C GLN A 345 -0.27 17.98 16.00
N THR A 346 0.57 18.28 15.01
CA THR A 346 0.77 17.39 13.86
C THR A 346 2.19 16.84 13.81
N VAL A 347 2.32 15.56 13.46
CA VAL A 347 3.57 14.92 13.08
C VAL A 347 3.34 14.29 11.71
N ALA A 348 4.03 14.80 10.71
CA ALA A 348 3.86 14.35 9.33
C ALA A 348 5.00 13.41 8.91
N VAL A 349 4.63 12.25 8.37
CA VAL A 349 5.55 11.26 7.78
C VAL A 349 5.36 11.28 6.28
N MET A 350 6.38 11.75 5.55
CA MET A 350 6.24 12.02 4.12
C MET A 350 7.58 11.85 3.39
N GLN A 351 7.49 11.75 2.07
CA GLN A 351 8.68 11.80 1.21
C GLN A 351 9.19 13.25 1.12
N GLU A 352 10.46 13.39 0.88
CA GLU A 352 11.10 14.67 0.55
C GLU A 352 11.44 14.77 -0.95
N SER A 353 11.54 15.99 -1.45
CA SER A 353 11.94 16.26 -2.83
C SER A 353 13.45 16.52 -2.96
N GLY A 354 14.11 16.79 -1.84
CA GLY A 354 15.51 17.18 -1.82
C GLY A 354 16.48 16.06 -2.21
N ASN A 355 17.62 16.47 -2.77
CA ASN A 355 18.75 15.57 -2.95
C ASN A 355 19.47 15.31 -1.63
N PRO A 356 20.19 14.16 -1.50
CA PRO A 356 20.94 13.83 -0.26
C PRO A 356 22.00 14.86 0.13
N ASP A 357 22.45 15.69 -0.80
CA ASP A 357 23.45 16.74 -0.58
C ASP A 357 22.83 18.06 -0.06
N GLY A 358 21.51 18.14 0.10
CA GLY A 358 20.81 19.32 0.56
C GLY A 358 20.73 20.46 -0.46
N SER A 359 21.01 20.18 -1.75
CA SER A 359 20.99 21.19 -2.81
C SER A 359 19.61 21.76 -3.12
N ASP A 360 18.55 20.98 -2.84
CA ASP A 360 17.16 21.35 -3.09
C ASP A 360 16.35 21.45 -1.78
N PRO A 361 15.23 22.18 -1.80
CA PRO A 361 14.33 22.20 -0.64
C PRO A 361 13.83 20.79 -0.29
N THR A 362 13.88 20.44 0.98
CA THR A 362 13.40 19.14 1.48
C THR A 362 11.92 18.92 1.16
N VAL A 363 11.13 19.97 1.31
CA VAL A 363 9.70 19.96 1.01
C VAL A 363 9.34 21.20 0.20
N VAL A 364 8.60 21.00 -0.88
CA VAL A 364 8.07 22.09 -1.70
C VAL A 364 6.66 22.45 -1.18
N ASP A 365 6.26 23.69 -1.33
CA ASP A 365 4.95 24.22 -0.89
C ASP A 365 4.73 24.13 0.64
N PHE A 366 5.75 24.44 1.41
CA PHE A 366 5.77 24.40 2.87
C PHE A 366 4.82 25.43 3.49
N VAL A 367 4.23 25.07 4.64
CA VAL A 367 3.47 25.99 5.51
C VAL A 367 4.19 26.13 6.87
N PRO A 368 4.18 27.31 7.51
CA PRO A 368 4.90 27.53 8.77
C PRO A 368 4.44 26.63 9.93
N GLU A 369 3.21 26.14 9.87
CA GLU A 369 2.64 25.25 10.86
C GLU A 369 3.22 23.82 10.79
N ALA A 370 3.83 23.41 9.65
CA ALA A 370 4.43 22.10 9.48
C ALA A 370 5.83 22.05 10.12
N ASN A 371 5.88 21.94 11.42
CA ASN A 371 7.12 22.03 12.22
C ASN A 371 7.64 20.69 12.74
N ALA A 372 6.93 19.58 12.49
CA ALA A 372 7.34 18.23 12.84
C ALA A 372 7.16 17.29 11.62
N LEU A 373 8.23 17.18 10.83
CA LEU A 373 8.28 16.36 9.62
C LEU A 373 9.28 15.20 9.80
N ILE A 374 8.86 13.99 9.43
CA ILE A 374 9.70 12.80 9.41
C ILE A 374 9.82 12.39 7.95
N SER A 375 11.06 12.37 7.43
CA SER A 375 11.34 11.92 6.08
C SER A 375 11.38 10.39 5.97
N VAL A 376 10.80 9.85 4.90
CA VAL A 376 10.94 8.44 4.51
C VAL A 376 11.87 8.27 3.30
N GLY A 377 12.60 9.30 2.95
CA GLY A 377 13.55 9.35 1.84
C GLY A 377 13.13 10.28 0.71
N GLY A 378 14.08 10.65 -0.12
CA GLY A 378 13.92 11.59 -1.22
C GLY A 378 13.74 10.91 -2.57
N ILE A 379 12.92 11.48 -3.42
CA ILE A 379 12.67 10.94 -4.77
C ILE A 379 13.87 11.09 -5.71
N GLY A 380 14.68 12.13 -5.54
CA GLY A 380 15.89 12.37 -6.34
C GLY A 380 17.11 11.54 -5.92
N TRP A 381 16.96 10.70 -4.89
CA TRP A 381 18.07 9.85 -4.46
C TRP A 381 18.30 8.71 -5.45
N HIS A 382 19.57 8.32 -5.58
CA HIS A 382 19.98 7.22 -6.44
C HIS A 382 20.46 6.03 -5.61
N THR A 383 20.12 4.84 -6.06
CA THR A 383 20.62 3.60 -5.48
C THR A 383 21.93 3.19 -6.15
N PRO A 384 22.72 2.30 -5.54
CA PRO A 384 23.83 1.66 -6.21
C PRO A 384 23.40 0.97 -7.49
N ALA A 385 24.32 0.85 -8.45
CA ALA A 385 24.08 0.10 -9.69
C ALA A 385 23.58 -1.33 -9.36
N ALA A 386 22.54 -1.74 -10.08
CA ALA A 386 22.00 -3.08 -9.95
C ALA A 386 22.73 -4.02 -10.92
N PRO A 387 23.48 -5.03 -10.43
CA PRO A 387 24.22 -5.95 -11.29
C PRO A 387 23.26 -6.79 -12.15
N PRO A 388 23.73 -7.39 -13.24
CA PRO A 388 22.97 -8.36 -14.01
C PRO A 388 22.49 -9.52 -13.11
N VAL A 389 21.29 -9.98 -13.34
CA VAL A 389 20.68 -11.12 -12.64
C VAL A 389 20.55 -12.33 -13.57
N GLN A 390 20.44 -13.53 -13.00
CA GLN A 390 20.29 -14.75 -13.78
C GLN A 390 18.90 -14.89 -14.42
N ARG A 391 17.88 -14.27 -13.79
CA ARG A 391 16.49 -14.37 -14.26
C ARG A 391 15.80 -13.01 -14.16
N VAL A 392 15.09 -12.64 -15.21
CA VAL A 392 14.20 -11.48 -15.22
C VAL A 392 12.78 -11.97 -15.47
N ILE A 393 11.81 -11.47 -14.72
CA ILE A 393 10.39 -11.79 -14.83
C ILE A 393 9.62 -10.49 -15.12
N GLY A 394 8.73 -10.51 -16.11
CA GLY A 394 7.81 -9.43 -16.48
C GLY A 394 8.25 -8.59 -17.66
N GLY A 395 9.52 -8.22 -17.78
CA GLY A 395 10.00 -7.39 -18.90
C GLY A 395 11.52 -7.32 -18.99
N ALA A 396 12.05 -6.80 -20.09
CA ALA A 396 13.49 -6.72 -20.34
C ALA A 396 14.11 -5.35 -19.96
N THR A 397 13.27 -4.30 -19.88
CA THR A 397 13.71 -2.93 -19.63
C THR A 397 13.06 -2.37 -18.39
N VAL A 398 13.70 -1.40 -17.76
CA VAL A 398 13.18 -0.62 -16.64
C VAL A 398 13.09 0.84 -17.05
N GLN A 399 12.21 1.59 -16.38
CA GLN A 399 12.15 3.03 -16.49
C GLN A 399 13.09 3.64 -15.44
N PRO A 400 14.29 4.13 -15.78
CA PRO A 400 15.29 4.55 -14.78
C PRO A 400 14.90 5.82 -14.04
N SER A 401 14.18 6.71 -14.69
CA SER A 401 13.52 7.88 -14.13
C SER A 401 12.36 8.32 -15.04
N ILE A 402 11.55 9.26 -14.56
CA ILE A 402 10.45 9.83 -15.37
C ILE A 402 11.00 10.55 -16.63
N ALA A 403 12.23 11.06 -16.56
CA ALA A 403 12.85 11.87 -17.60
C ALA A 403 13.71 11.06 -18.58
N GLU A 404 14.00 9.79 -18.30
CA GLU A 404 14.89 8.96 -19.11
C GLU A 404 14.12 7.93 -19.94
N GLU A 405 14.74 7.51 -21.06
CA GLU A 405 14.20 6.43 -21.89
C GLU A 405 14.38 5.06 -21.19
N PRO A 406 13.45 4.12 -21.38
CA PRO A 406 13.59 2.77 -20.86
C PRO A 406 14.89 2.09 -21.31
N ARG A 407 15.61 1.49 -20.38
CA ARG A 407 16.86 0.76 -20.64
C ARG A 407 16.98 -0.49 -19.77
N ASP A 408 18.03 -1.26 -19.91
CA ASP A 408 18.34 -2.31 -18.95
C ASP A 408 18.69 -1.68 -17.58
N ALA A 409 18.58 -2.46 -16.51
CA ALA A 409 18.81 -1.99 -15.14
C ALA A 409 20.30 -2.03 -14.74
N SER A 410 21.24 -1.95 -15.69
CA SER A 410 22.67 -2.16 -15.44
C SER A 410 23.39 -0.99 -14.77
N GLY A 411 22.74 0.16 -14.63
CA GLY A 411 23.30 1.36 -14.00
C GLY A 411 22.58 1.74 -12.70
N PRO A 412 23.04 2.82 -12.03
CA PRO A 412 22.30 3.43 -10.94
C PRO A 412 20.90 3.84 -11.42
N LEU A 413 19.92 3.62 -10.58
CA LEU A 413 18.52 4.00 -10.81
C LEU A 413 18.08 4.99 -9.73
N GLU A 414 17.19 5.91 -10.08
CA GLU A 414 16.52 6.71 -9.08
C GLU A 414 15.73 5.82 -8.11
N VAL A 415 15.60 6.24 -6.87
CA VAL A 415 14.84 5.53 -5.83
C VAL A 415 13.42 5.25 -6.27
N GLU A 416 12.81 6.11 -7.07
CA GLU A 416 11.44 5.91 -7.59
C GLU A 416 11.28 4.68 -8.49
N CYS A 417 12.37 4.15 -9.06
CA CYS A 417 12.34 2.95 -9.91
C CYS A 417 12.26 1.66 -9.07
N TRP A 418 12.54 1.74 -7.77
CA TRP A 418 12.49 0.59 -6.88
C TRP A 418 11.16 0.54 -6.16
N TYR A 419 10.48 -0.59 -6.31
CA TYR A 419 9.16 -0.78 -5.74
C TYR A 419 9.19 -0.69 -4.20
N GLY A 420 8.42 0.23 -3.66
CA GLY A 420 8.31 0.45 -2.22
C GLY A 420 9.53 1.09 -1.55
N ALA A 421 10.49 1.66 -2.29
CA ALA A 421 11.75 2.17 -1.75
C ALA A 421 11.58 3.32 -0.75
N ILE A 422 10.55 4.13 -0.91
CA ILE A 422 10.20 5.23 -0.01
C ILE A 422 8.83 5.00 0.65
N TRP A 423 8.54 3.75 0.91
CA TRP A 423 7.38 3.32 1.65
C TRP A 423 7.53 3.67 3.12
N LYS A 424 6.42 3.96 3.78
CA LYS A 424 6.33 4.11 5.22
C LYS A 424 6.41 2.73 5.88
N ARG A 425 7.62 2.17 5.99
CA ARG A 425 7.89 0.83 6.58
C ARG A 425 8.65 0.97 7.89
N ALA A 426 8.33 0.10 8.86
CA ALA A 426 9.02 0.00 10.14
C ALA A 426 10.54 -0.25 10.00
N GLU A 427 10.90 -1.03 9.00
CA GLU A 427 12.27 -1.51 8.77
C GLU A 427 13.23 -0.42 8.28
N LEU A 428 12.72 0.73 7.82
CA LEU A 428 13.54 1.87 7.40
C LEU A 428 14.12 2.66 8.59
N GLY A 429 13.91 2.19 9.83
CA GLY A 429 14.51 2.80 11.02
C GLY A 429 14.11 4.26 11.20
N LEU A 430 12.81 4.57 11.08
CA LEU A 430 12.28 5.90 11.35
C LEU A 430 12.59 6.29 12.81
N SER A 431 13.73 6.92 13.06
CA SER A 431 14.01 7.60 14.32
C SER A 431 13.64 9.06 14.16
N ALA A 432 12.79 9.56 15.05
CA ALA A 432 12.63 11.00 15.20
C ALA A 432 13.99 11.55 15.63
N VAL A 433 14.59 12.38 14.80
CA VAL A 433 15.73 13.19 15.19
C VAL A 433 15.14 14.51 15.64
N ASP A 434 15.35 14.89 16.89
CA ASP A 434 15.04 16.23 17.37
C ASP A 434 15.79 17.23 16.47
N ALA A 435 15.04 18.15 15.86
CA ALA A 435 15.57 19.18 14.96
C ALA A 435 16.27 20.28 15.78
#